data_062244d6b622219133d8ffc888e4141c
#
_entry.id   062244d6b622219133d8ffc888e4141c
#
_cell.length_a   1.000
_cell.length_b   1.000
_cell.length_c   1.000
_cell.angle_alpha   90.00
_cell.angle_beta   90.00
_cell.angle_gamma   90.00
#
_symmetry.space_group_name_H-M   'P 1'
#
loop_
_entity.id
_entity.type
_entity.pdbx_description
1 polymer ?
#
loop_
_entity_poly.entity_id
_entity_poly.type
_entity_poly.pdbx_seq_one_letter_code
_entity_poly.pdbx_strand_id
1 'polypeptide(L)'
;MRRILLHSGEKMTGPTADVVICGAGIAGISAAYHLSVKKGVKNILIVDERPPLTLTSDKSTECYRNWWPGPGDAMVRFMNRSIDLLETLASETGNLFNLNRRGYLFLTADRERADTLSSHAREISHMGAGPLRVHDGRSYVPDYHLSSEHNWEAQPQGADLLLDPKDITSL
;
A
#
# COMPACT_ATOMS: atom_id res chain seq x y z
N MET A 1 -2.13 -23.60 23.29
CA MET A 1 -2.31 -22.33 24.01
C MET A 1 -1.85 -22.51 25.45
N ARG A 2 -0.60 -22.12 25.78
CA ARG A 2 -0.10 -22.20 27.16
C ARG A 2 -0.54 -20.93 27.89
N ARG A 3 -1.37 -21.07 28.89
CA ARG A 3 -1.76 -20.00 29.81
C ARG A 3 -0.55 -19.65 30.68
N ILE A 4 -0.02 -18.46 30.57
CA ILE A 4 0.94 -17.93 31.53
C ILE A 4 0.10 -17.45 32.72
N LEU A 5 0.13 -18.19 33.83
CA LEU A 5 -0.44 -17.77 35.11
C LEU A 5 0.61 -16.91 35.80
N LEU A 6 0.38 -15.62 35.85
CA LEU A 6 1.16 -14.69 36.68
C LEU A 6 0.81 -14.96 38.15
N HIS A 7 1.73 -15.56 38.89
CA HIS A 7 1.65 -15.62 40.35
C HIS A 7 2.09 -14.29 40.93
N SER A 8 1.21 -13.66 41.67
CA SER A 8 1.49 -12.40 42.38
C SER A 8 2.57 -12.65 43.45
N GLY A 9 3.77 -12.16 43.25
CA GLY A 9 4.79 -12.11 44.28
C GLY A 9 6.22 -12.47 43.89
N GLU A 10 6.47 -13.13 42.77
CA GLU A 10 7.84 -13.40 42.32
C GLU A 10 8.41 -12.25 41.49
N LYS A 11 9.58 -11.72 41.91
CA LYS A 11 10.34 -10.78 41.08
C LYS A 11 10.72 -11.50 39.79
N MET A 12 10.18 -11.05 38.66
CA MET A 12 10.61 -11.54 37.36
C MET A 12 12.09 -11.29 37.17
N THR A 13 12.89 -12.35 37.10
CA THR A 13 14.35 -12.31 36.87
C THR A 13 14.72 -12.42 35.38
N GLY A 14 13.73 -12.33 34.49
CA GLY A 14 13.89 -12.39 33.05
C GLY A 14 14.16 -11.02 32.39
N PRO A 15 14.51 -11.01 31.10
CA PRO A 15 14.69 -9.80 30.35
C PRO A 15 13.41 -8.97 30.36
N THR A 16 13.53 -7.67 30.65
CA THR A 16 12.42 -6.70 30.63
C THR A 16 12.41 -5.96 29.31
N ALA A 17 11.24 -5.61 28.78
CA ALA A 17 11.08 -4.76 27.62
C ALA A 17 10.08 -3.65 27.92
N ASP A 18 10.31 -2.45 27.37
CA ASP A 18 9.38 -1.32 27.48
C ASP A 18 8.15 -1.55 26.58
N VAL A 19 8.36 -2.23 25.44
CA VAL A 19 7.31 -2.59 24.49
C VAL A 19 7.51 -4.03 24.01
N VAL A 20 6.45 -4.83 24.09
CA VAL A 20 6.42 -6.17 23.51
C VAL A 20 5.41 -6.19 22.36
N ILE A 21 5.90 -6.58 21.18
CA ILE A 21 5.07 -6.71 19.95
C ILE A 21 4.88 -8.20 19.70
N CYS A 22 3.63 -8.64 19.70
CA CYS A 22 3.26 -10.03 19.41
C CYS A 22 2.97 -10.17 17.91
N GLY A 23 3.85 -10.87 17.19
CA GLY A 23 3.81 -11.11 15.77
C GLY A 23 4.94 -10.40 15.02
N ALA A 24 5.71 -11.17 14.24
CA ALA A 24 6.81 -10.69 13.40
C ALA A 24 6.44 -10.69 11.91
N GLY A 25 5.16 -10.47 11.58
CA GLY A 25 4.70 -10.13 10.24
C GLY A 25 4.99 -8.67 9.91
N ILE A 26 4.60 -8.20 8.71
CA ILE A 26 4.87 -6.84 8.26
C ILE A 26 4.33 -5.77 9.22
N ALA A 27 3.17 -5.98 9.83
CA ALA A 27 2.58 -5.04 10.77
C ALA A 27 3.43 -4.89 12.05
N GLY A 28 3.87 -6.00 12.64
CA GLY A 28 4.72 -5.98 13.85
C GLY A 28 6.10 -5.39 13.58
N ILE A 29 6.72 -5.75 12.46
CA ILE A 29 8.01 -5.19 12.05
C ILE A 29 7.89 -3.69 11.77
N SER A 30 6.84 -3.26 11.08
CA SER A 30 6.60 -1.84 10.81
C SER A 30 6.37 -1.06 12.11
N ALA A 31 5.60 -1.60 13.06
CA ALA A 31 5.41 -0.98 14.37
C ALA A 31 6.74 -0.83 15.13
N ALA A 32 7.55 -1.88 15.16
CA ALA A 32 8.88 -1.85 15.79
C ALA A 32 9.80 -0.81 15.13
N TYR A 33 9.82 -0.76 13.80
CA TYR A 33 10.59 0.23 13.05
C TYR A 33 10.18 1.66 13.42
N HIS A 34 8.89 1.96 13.36
CA HIS A 34 8.41 3.31 13.68
C HIS A 34 8.65 3.70 15.14
N LEU A 35 8.47 2.79 16.07
CA LEU A 35 8.77 3.05 17.49
C LEU A 35 10.27 3.25 17.73
N SER A 36 11.11 2.36 17.20
CA SER A 36 12.54 2.39 17.43
C SER A 36 13.22 3.50 16.64
N VAL A 37 13.09 3.49 15.31
CA VAL A 37 13.84 4.37 14.41
C VAL A 37 13.26 5.78 14.38
N LYS A 38 11.93 5.90 14.25
CA LYS A 38 11.29 7.21 14.09
C LYS A 38 10.94 7.89 15.43
N LYS A 39 10.75 7.11 16.50
CA LYS A 39 10.38 7.66 17.85
C LYS A 39 11.46 7.47 18.89
N GLY A 40 12.53 6.74 18.58
CA GLY A 40 13.66 6.54 19.51
C GLY A 40 13.34 5.67 20.73
N VAL A 41 12.24 4.92 20.70
CA VAL A 41 11.92 3.97 21.77
C VAL A 41 12.95 2.86 21.77
N LYS A 42 13.58 2.66 22.93
CA LYS A 42 14.57 1.60 23.13
C LYS A 42 13.90 0.39 23.77
N ASN A 43 14.61 -0.72 23.81
CA ASN A 43 14.18 -1.93 24.50
C ASN A 43 12.80 -2.46 24.02
N ILE A 44 12.68 -2.65 22.72
CA ILE A 44 11.51 -3.26 22.07
C ILE A 44 11.79 -4.74 21.82
N LEU A 45 10.86 -5.59 22.19
CA LEU A 45 10.90 -7.02 21.94
C LEU A 45 9.79 -7.42 20.95
N ILE A 46 10.16 -8.08 19.87
CA ILE A 46 9.20 -8.74 18.98
C ILE A 46 9.20 -10.21 19.29
N VAL A 47 8.03 -10.80 19.49
CA VAL A 47 7.84 -12.22 19.75
C VAL A 47 6.94 -12.85 18.69
N ASP A 48 7.36 -14.00 18.16
CA ASP A 48 6.60 -14.80 17.21
C ASP A 48 6.90 -16.28 17.45
N GLU A 49 5.99 -17.16 17.10
CA GLU A 49 6.21 -18.61 17.13
C GLU A 49 6.99 -19.13 15.92
N ARG A 50 7.15 -18.32 14.89
CA ARG A 50 7.77 -18.61 13.60
C ARG A 50 8.82 -17.59 13.22
N PRO A 51 9.70 -17.89 12.27
CA PRO A 51 10.59 -16.90 11.68
C PRO A 51 9.81 -15.70 11.11
N PRO A 52 10.39 -14.49 11.13
CA PRO A 52 9.72 -13.29 10.63
C PRO A 52 9.21 -13.45 9.19
N LEU A 53 8.06 -12.84 8.88
CA LEU A 53 7.44 -12.75 7.56
C LEU A 53 7.01 -14.07 6.90
N THR A 54 7.02 -15.19 7.59
CA THR A 54 6.79 -16.53 6.99
C THR A 54 5.36 -16.89 6.66
N LEU A 55 4.37 -16.06 7.03
CA LEU A 55 2.94 -16.28 6.74
C LEU A 55 2.44 -15.36 5.62
N THR A 56 1.37 -14.64 5.89
CA THR A 56 0.69 -13.76 4.90
C THR A 56 1.65 -12.76 4.25
N SER A 57 2.60 -12.24 5.01
CA SER A 57 3.57 -11.25 4.49
C SER A 57 4.54 -11.82 3.46
N ASP A 58 4.76 -13.15 3.44
CA ASP A 58 5.60 -13.83 2.45
C ASP A 58 4.77 -14.39 1.27
N LYS A 59 3.46 -14.45 1.41
CA LYS A 59 2.55 -15.04 0.42
C LYS A 59 1.73 -14.00 -0.35
N SER A 60 1.92 -12.73 -0.03
CA SER A 60 1.26 -11.61 -0.69
C SER A 60 1.93 -11.28 -2.03
N THR A 61 1.17 -10.76 -2.96
CA THR A 61 1.68 -10.19 -4.21
C THR A 61 2.27 -8.80 -4.03
N GLU A 62 2.24 -8.27 -2.80
CA GLU A 62 2.72 -6.93 -2.41
C GLU A 62 2.13 -5.78 -3.25
N CYS A 63 0.94 -6.00 -3.81
CA CYS A 63 0.25 -5.01 -4.61
C CYS A 63 -0.46 -3.99 -3.74
N TYR A 64 -0.30 -2.71 -4.05
CA TYR A 64 -0.94 -1.61 -3.34
C TYR A 64 -1.67 -0.68 -4.31
N ARG A 65 -2.73 -0.01 -3.84
CA ARG A 65 -3.52 0.96 -4.60
C ARG A 65 -4.26 1.91 -3.68
N ASN A 66 -4.62 3.07 -4.20
CA ASN A 66 -5.54 4.01 -3.55
C ASN A 66 -6.94 4.06 -4.20
N TRP A 67 -7.25 3.11 -5.05
CA TRP A 67 -8.56 2.93 -5.64
C TRP A 67 -9.53 2.30 -4.62
N TRP A 68 -10.38 3.12 -3.99
CA TRP A 68 -11.37 2.69 -3.02
C TRP A 68 -12.65 3.51 -3.17
N PRO A 69 -13.62 3.04 -4.01
CA PRO A 69 -14.92 3.70 -4.12
C PRO A 69 -15.65 3.61 -2.79
N GLY A 70 -16.14 4.77 -2.30
CA GLY A 70 -16.95 5.00 -1.13
C GLY A 70 -17.06 3.94 -0.02
N PRO A 71 -17.83 4.20 1.00
CA PRO A 71 -18.43 5.48 1.32
C PRO A 71 -17.39 6.44 1.93
N GLY A 72 -17.34 7.65 1.38
CA GLY A 72 -16.43 8.72 1.86
C GLY A 72 -14.97 8.49 1.51
N ASP A 73 -14.10 9.39 1.96
CA ASP A 73 -12.69 9.48 1.55
C ASP A 73 -11.71 8.76 2.49
N ALA A 74 -12.19 8.16 3.57
CA ALA A 74 -11.31 7.63 4.63
C ALA A 74 -10.30 6.60 4.11
N MET A 75 -10.74 5.67 3.24
CA MET A 75 -9.83 4.66 2.68
C MET A 75 -8.85 5.25 1.67
N VAL A 76 -9.28 6.18 0.83
CA VAL A 76 -8.39 6.88 -0.10
C VAL A 76 -7.29 7.61 0.67
N ARG A 77 -7.66 8.37 1.71
CA ARG A 77 -6.69 9.09 2.56
C ARG A 77 -5.74 8.14 3.29
N PHE A 78 -6.26 7.04 3.82
CA PHE A 78 -5.45 6.03 4.50
C PHE A 78 -4.43 5.40 3.54
N MET A 79 -4.86 5.03 2.33
CA MET A 79 -3.97 4.44 1.34
C MET A 79 -2.97 5.44 0.79
N ASN A 80 -3.36 6.69 0.52
CA ASN A 80 -2.42 7.74 0.14
C ASN A 80 -1.32 7.89 1.19
N ARG A 81 -1.70 7.98 2.48
CA ARG A 81 -0.71 8.07 3.57
C ARG A 81 0.21 6.84 3.63
N SER A 82 -0.32 5.65 3.39
CA SER A 82 0.47 4.42 3.37
C SER A 82 1.46 4.41 2.21
N ILE A 83 1.04 4.87 1.03
CA ILE A 83 1.90 5.00 -0.16
C ILE A 83 3.00 6.03 0.09
N ASP A 84 2.68 7.20 0.64
CA ASP A 84 3.67 8.23 0.98
C ASP A 84 4.75 7.69 1.94
N LEU A 85 4.36 6.86 2.91
CA LEU A 85 5.30 6.23 3.82
C LEU A 85 6.20 5.19 3.14
N LEU A 86 5.65 4.39 2.21
CA LEU A 86 6.43 3.46 1.41
C LEU A 86 7.42 4.18 0.51
N GLU A 87 7.01 5.26 -0.14
CA GLU A 87 7.88 6.08 -1.00
C GLU A 87 8.98 6.78 -0.21
N THR A 88 8.66 7.28 0.98
CA THR A 88 9.64 7.83 1.91
C THR A 88 10.68 6.76 2.27
N LEU A 89 10.24 5.55 2.61
CA LEU A 89 11.13 4.45 2.95
C LEU A 89 11.97 4.01 1.75
N ALA A 90 11.40 3.96 0.56
CA ALA A 90 12.13 3.66 -0.67
C ALA A 90 13.25 4.68 -0.90
N SER A 91 12.95 5.97 -0.79
CA SER A 91 13.94 7.04 -0.91
C SER A 91 15.05 6.94 0.15
N GLU A 92 14.69 6.72 1.43
CA GLU A 92 15.64 6.59 2.54
C GLU A 92 16.57 5.36 2.40
N THR A 93 16.15 4.32 1.70
CA THR A 93 16.88 3.04 1.58
C THR A 93 17.48 2.79 0.20
N GLY A 94 17.41 3.74 -0.73
CA GLY A 94 17.80 3.51 -2.12
C GLY A 94 16.96 2.44 -2.80
N ASN A 95 15.69 2.38 -2.44
CA ASN A 95 14.69 1.45 -2.97
C ASN A 95 15.06 -0.04 -2.81
N LEU A 96 15.59 -0.42 -1.65
CA LEU A 96 16.02 -1.79 -1.37
C LEU A 96 14.94 -2.85 -1.55
N PHE A 97 13.66 -2.49 -1.39
CA PHE A 97 12.53 -3.41 -1.56
C PHE A 97 11.83 -3.30 -2.92
N ASN A 98 12.48 -2.59 -3.86
CA ASN A 98 12.06 -2.53 -5.26
C ASN A 98 10.63 -1.98 -5.46
N LEU A 99 10.30 -0.90 -4.74
CA LEU A 99 9.03 -0.21 -4.91
C LEU A 99 8.86 0.23 -6.38
N ASN A 100 7.71 -0.03 -6.95
CA ASN A 100 7.37 0.43 -8.29
C ASN A 100 5.89 0.81 -8.38
N ARG A 101 5.50 1.57 -9.41
CA ARG A 101 4.13 1.98 -9.70
C ARG A 101 3.69 1.44 -11.05
N ARG A 102 3.38 0.16 -11.12
CA ARG A 102 2.88 -0.46 -12.36
C ARG A 102 1.38 -0.28 -12.57
N GLY A 103 0.67 0.10 -11.50
CA GLY A 103 -0.77 0.32 -11.53
C GLY A 103 -1.61 -0.96 -11.54
N TYR A 104 -2.91 -0.77 -11.64
CA TYR A 104 -3.92 -1.82 -11.77
C TYR A 104 -4.71 -1.59 -13.04
N LEU A 105 -4.91 -2.63 -13.81
CA LEU A 105 -5.73 -2.61 -15.01
C LEU A 105 -7.09 -3.23 -14.71
N PHE A 106 -8.15 -2.46 -14.94
CA PHE A 106 -9.54 -2.90 -14.88
C PHE A 106 -10.13 -2.89 -16.27
N LEU A 107 -10.48 -4.07 -16.79
CA LEU A 107 -11.04 -4.24 -18.12
C LEU A 107 -12.48 -4.74 -18.05
N THR A 108 -13.33 -4.24 -18.94
CA THR A 108 -14.68 -4.76 -19.14
C THR A 108 -15.14 -4.52 -20.57
N ALA A 109 -15.88 -5.50 -21.13
CA ALA A 109 -16.63 -5.35 -22.37
C ALA A 109 -18.12 -5.07 -22.11
N ASP A 110 -18.52 -5.09 -20.84
CA ASP A 110 -19.89 -4.82 -20.41
C ASP A 110 -20.09 -3.30 -20.23
N ARG A 111 -21.10 -2.76 -20.89
CA ARG A 111 -21.36 -1.31 -20.93
C ARG A 111 -21.78 -0.76 -19.57
N GLU A 112 -22.63 -1.46 -18.84
CA GLU A 112 -23.10 -1.03 -17.51
C GLU A 112 -21.93 -1.01 -16.50
N ARG A 113 -21.04 -2.01 -16.58
CA ARG A 113 -19.80 -2.03 -15.81
C ARG A 113 -18.85 -0.90 -16.20
N ALA A 114 -18.72 -0.59 -17.48
CA ALA A 114 -17.90 0.52 -17.95
C ALA A 114 -18.38 1.86 -17.40
N ASP A 115 -19.69 2.09 -17.40
CA ASP A 115 -20.31 3.29 -16.82
C ASP A 115 -20.07 3.36 -15.29
N THR A 116 -20.20 2.23 -14.61
CA THR A 116 -19.91 2.12 -13.17
C THR A 116 -18.44 2.42 -12.86
N LEU A 117 -17.49 1.83 -13.59
CA LEU A 117 -16.06 2.08 -13.44
C LEU A 117 -15.71 3.54 -13.71
N SER A 118 -16.33 4.13 -14.73
CA SER A 118 -16.15 5.55 -15.08
C SER A 118 -16.63 6.48 -13.99
N SER A 119 -17.79 6.18 -13.39
CA SER A 119 -18.33 6.92 -12.26
C SER A 119 -17.43 6.82 -11.04
N HIS A 120 -17.01 5.61 -10.69
CA HIS A 120 -16.07 5.39 -9.57
C HIS A 120 -14.73 6.10 -9.79
N ALA A 121 -14.19 6.09 -11.01
CA ALA A 121 -12.94 6.79 -11.31
C ALA A 121 -13.02 8.29 -11.02
N ARG A 122 -14.14 8.92 -11.41
CA ARG A 122 -14.38 10.33 -11.13
C ARG A 122 -14.55 10.60 -9.64
N GLU A 123 -15.34 9.79 -8.95
CA GLU A 123 -15.58 9.89 -7.51
C GLU A 123 -14.26 9.77 -6.72
N ILE A 124 -13.47 8.75 -7.01
CA ILE A 124 -12.21 8.47 -6.31
C ILE A 124 -11.18 9.59 -6.57
N SER A 125 -11.13 10.11 -7.79
CA SER A 125 -10.30 11.28 -8.10
C SER A 125 -10.72 12.50 -7.27
N HIS A 126 -12.01 12.77 -7.13
CA HIS A 126 -12.52 13.84 -6.25
C HIS A 126 -12.21 13.62 -4.77
N MET A 127 -12.10 12.37 -4.34
CA MET A 127 -11.68 12.01 -2.97
C MET A 127 -10.18 12.19 -2.73
N GLY A 128 -9.40 12.57 -3.75
CA GLY A 128 -7.98 12.85 -3.63
C GLY A 128 -7.06 11.69 -3.97
N ALA A 129 -7.52 10.67 -4.70
CA ALA A 129 -6.64 9.57 -5.15
C ALA A 129 -5.67 9.98 -6.27
N GLY A 130 -5.80 11.19 -6.81
CA GLY A 130 -4.99 11.73 -7.88
C GLY A 130 -5.79 12.13 -9.10
N PRO A 131 -5.16 12.76 -10.10
CA PRO A 131 -5.84 13.21 -11.30
C PRO A 131 -6.40 12.05 -12.13
N LEU A 132 -7.57 12.27 -12.72
CA LEU A 132 -8.15 11.38 -13.71
C LEU A 132 -7.92 11.95 -15.11
N ARG A 133 -7.25 11.18 -15.96
CA ARG A 133 -7.07 11.47 -17.39
C ARG A 133 -8.08 10.65 -18.18
N VAL A 134 -8.84 11.30 -19.06
CA VAL A 134 -9.88 10.63 -19.86
C VAL A 134 -9.44 10.64 -21.34
N HIS A 135 -9.23 9.44 -21.87
CA HIS A 135 -8.86 9.18 -23.25
C HIS A 135 -10.15 8.84 -24.03
N ASP A 136 -10.75 9.84 -24.64
CA ASP A 136 -12.01 9.74 -25.39
C ASP A 136 -11.83 10.05 -26.89
N GLY A 137 -10.58 10.18 -27.34
CA GLY A 137 -10.23 10.55 -28.71
C GLY A 137 -10.48 12.01 -29.06
N ARG A 138 -10.93 12.84 -28.10
CA ARG A 138 -11.29 14.27 -28.34
C ARG A 138 -10.28 15.26 -27.77
N SER A 139 -9.61 14.87 -26.70
CA SER A 139 -8.63 15.72 -26.00
C SER A 139 -7.26 15.09 -26.09
N TYR A 140 -6.23 15.92 -26.32
CA TYR A 140 -4.85 15.44 -26.20
C TYR A 140 -4.56 15.18 -24.70
N VAL A 141 -4.42 13.93 -24.36
CA VAL A 141 -3.94 13.46 -23.06
C VAL A 141 -2.66 12.69 -23.33
N PRO A 142 -1.55 12.96 -22.64
CA PRO A 142 -0.34 12.16 -22.80
C PRO A 142 -0.64 10.67 -22.58
N ASP A 143 -0.12 9.83 -23.46
CA ASP A 143 -0.28 8.38 -23.33
C ASP A 143 0.24 7.89 -21.99
N TYR A 144 -0.45 6.93 -21.43
CA TYR A 144 0.05 6.23 -20.26
C TYR A 144 1.19 5.29 -20.69
N HIS A 145 2.37 5.55 -20.20
CA HIS A 145 3.51 4.69 -20.42
C HIS A 145 3.81 3.87 -19.16
N LEU A 146 3.70 2.56 -19.26
CA LEU A 146 4.28 1.66 -18.27
C LEU A 146 5.80 1.84 -18.31
N SER A 147 6.40 2.36 -17.25
CA SER A 147 7.85 2.38 -17.17
C SER A 147 8.39 0.97 -17.17
N SER A 148 9.30 0.67 -18.08
CA SER A 148 10.11 -0.55 -18.08
C SER A 148 11.17 -0.51 -16.97
N GLU A 149 11.42 0.64 -16.38
CA GLU A 149 12.42 0.85 -15.35
C GLU A 149 11.82 0.76 -13.95
N HIS A 150 12.60 0.34 -12.98
CA HIS A 150 12.25 0.22 -11.57
C HIS A 150 12.15 1.60 -10.87
N ASN A 151 11.77 2.63 -11.61
CA ASN A 151 11.69 3.99 -11.11
C ASN A 151 10.23 4.37 -10.83
N TRP A 152 9.84 4.28 -9.57
CA TRP A 152 8.52 4.69 -9.10
C TRP A 152 8.30 6.21 -9.16
N GLU A 153 9.36 7.02 -9.14
CA GLU A 153 9.30 8.49 -9.17
C GLU A 153 8.82 9.04 -10.51
N ALA A 154 9.17 8.38 -11.61
CA ALA A 154 8.83 8.82 -12.96
C ALA A 154 7.41 8.43 -13.39
N GLN A 155 6.68 7.65 -12.57
CA GLN A 155 5.35 7.19 -12.94
C GLN A 155 4.28 8.25 -12.69
N PRO A 156 3.32 8.43 -13.59
CA PRO A 156 2.23 9.37 -13.40
C PRO A 156 1.35 8.95 -12.22
N GLN A 157 0.93 9.94 -11.45
CA GLN A 157 -0.07 9.75 -10.41
C GLN A 157 -1.48 9.72 -10.99
N GLY A 158 -2.42 9.11 -10.23
CA GLY A 158 -3.83 9.10 -10.59
C GLY A 158 -4.21 7.91 -11.46
N ALA A 159 -5.18 8.11 -12.34
CA ALA A 159 -5.74 7.04 -13.17
C ALA A 159 -5.97 7.51 -14.61
N ASP A 160 -5.98 6.56 -15.52
CA ASP A 160 -6.34 6.73 -16.92
C ASP A 160 -7.64 5.97 -17.21
N LEU A 161 -8.61 6.64 -17.80
CA LEU A 161 -9.87 6.08 -18.24
C LEU A 161 -9.89 6.05 -19.76
N LEU A 162 -9.69 4.85 -20.33
CA LEU A 162 -9.65 4.63 -21.76
C LEU A 162 -11.05 4.21 -22.23
N LEU A 163 -11.68 5.03 -23.05
CA LEU A 163 -13.03 4.84 -23.57
C LEU A 163 -13.05 4.47 -25.06
N ASP A 164 -11.97 4.74 -25.80
CA ASP A 164 -11.83 4.33 -27.20
C ASP A 164 -11.20 2.94 -27.28
N PRO A 165 -11.82 1.99 -28.00
CA PRO A 165 -11.22 0.67 -28.23
C PRO A 165 -9.83 0.70 -28.86
N LYS A 166 -9.49 1.73 -29.62
CA LYS A 166 -8.16 1.91 -30.21
C LYS A 166 -7.08 2.14 -29.15
N ASP A 167 -7.40 2.89 -28.11
CA ASP A 167 -6.47 3.17 -27.00
C ASP A 167 -6.21 1.91 -26.19
N ILE A 168 -7.21 1.01 -26.08
CA ILE A 168 -7.08 -0.27 -25.37
C ILE A 168 -6.17 -1.25 -26.13
N THR A 169 -6.17 -1.21 -27.46
CA THR A 169 -5.35 -2.10 -28.29
C THR A 169 -3.89 -1.67 -28.37
N SER A 170 -3.56 -0.48 -27.90
CA SER A 170 -2.19 0.07 -27.86
C SER A 170 -1.48 -0.16 -26.51
N LEU A 171 -2.19 -0.71 -25.51
CA LEU A 171 -1.62 -1.12 -24.22
C LEU A 171 -0.86 -2.45 -24.34
#